data_0fa516e22f468e95a381543ff0b63ae6
#
_entry.id   0fa516e22f468e95a381543ff0b63ae6
#
_cell.length_a   1.000
_cell.length_b   1.000
_cell.length_c   1.000
_cell.angle_alpha   90.00
_cell.angle_beta   90.00
_cell.angle_gamma   90.00
#
_symmetry.space_group_name_H-M   'P 1'
#
loop_
_entity.id
_entity.type
_entity.pdbx_description
1 polymer ?
#
loop_
_entity_poly.entity_id
_entity_poly.type
_entity_poly.pdbx_seq_one_letter_code
_entity_poly.pdbx_strand_id
1 'polypeptide(L)'
;QPERITPWGDGPAPGEEFTLAELAEAAERAQHVDELDENLRALLAAGSSLGGARPKAATKIGDKPWIAKFQKRGDSFPECRVELATMRLASECGLDVPPLDFRCVLDRDIYLIERFDRIPHGNWLERRPFASGLTMLGAHESEVSSFSYADLAGAIRQFGTKVLQDLHELFRRMLLNILVTNDDDHLRNHGFLFDGEGWRLSPLYDVVPKPQLGLERRLVLGVGPEGRAATIENALAGAAVFDLSHDD
;
A
#
# COMPACT_ATOMS: atom_id res chain seq x y z
N GLN A 1 -6.62 26.12 -6.21
CA GLN A 1 -5.83 26.15 -4.96
C GLN A 1 -5.90 24.76 -4.37
N PRO A 2 -4.78 24.18 -3.86
CA PRO A 2 -4.83 22.90 -3.18
C PRO A 2 -5.78 22.98 -1.99
N GLU A 3 -6.57 21.93 -1.82
CA GLU A 3 -7.55 21.84 -0.75
C GLU A 3 -6.81 21.78 0.59
N ARG A 4 -6.98 22.79 1.42
CA ARG A 4 -6.43 22.81 2.78
C ARG A 4 -7.29 21.90 3.63
N ILE A 5 -6.70 20.87 4.18
CA ILE A 5 -7.34 20.00 5.14
C ILE A 5 -6.64 20.12 6.49
N THR A 6 -7.41 19.98 7.56
CA THR A 6 -6.81 19.71 8.86
C THR A 6 -6.04 18.40 8.80
N PRO A 7 -4.98 18.19 9.58
CA PRO A 7 -4.16 16.97 9.55
C PRO A 7 -4.97 15.66 9.61
N TRP A 8 -6.20 15.72 10.10
CA TRP A 8 -7.04 14.57 10.45
C TRP A 8 -8.37 14.48 9.68
N GLY A 9 -8.59 15.33 8.65
CA GLY A 9 -9.87 15.42 7.96
C GLY A 9 -10.94 16.06 8.85
N ASP A 10 -12.22 15.65 8.71
CA ASP A 10 -13.34 16.12 9.54
C ASP A 10 -13.40 15.47 10.93
N GLY A 11 -12.31 14.83 11.36
CA GLY A 11 -12.18 14.26 12.69
C GLY A 11 -11.97 15.31 13.80
N PRO A 12 -12.00 14.92 15.10
CA PRO A 12 -11.80 15.84 16.22
C PRO A 12 -10.51 16.64 16.06
N ALA A 13 -10.57 17.91 16.48
CA ALA A 13 -9.50 18.89 16.28
C ALA A 13 -8.14 18.40 16.83
N PRO A 14 -7.00 18.81 16.21
CA PRO A 14 -5.67 18.41 16.62
C PRO A 14 -5.32 19.03 17.98
N GLY A 15 -5.63 18.32 19.04
CA GLY A 15 -5.31 18.62 20.42
C GLY A 15 -5.05 17.36 21.22
N GLU A 16 -5.51 16.21 20.71
CA GLU A 16 -5.27 14.91 21.31
C GLU A 16 -4.37 14.11 20.35
N GLU A 17 -3.06 14.32 20.46
CA GLU A 17 -2.09 13.41 19.85
C GLU A 17 -2.13 12.09 20.62
N PHE A 18 -2.83 11.09 20.10
CA PHE A 18 -2.78 9.76 20.66
C PHE A 18 -1.37 9.19 20.53
N THR A 19 -0.84 8.71 21.61
CA THR A 19 0.43 8.00 21.63
C THR A 19 0.30 6.67 20.88
N LEU A 20 1.41 6.15 20.36
CA LEU A 20 1.42 4.81 19.76
C LEU A 20 0.93 3.72 20.73
N ALA A 21 1.11 3.91 22.03
CA ALA A 21 0.61 3.01 23.07
C ALA A 21 -0.92 2.99 23.12
N GLU A 22 -1.56 4.16 23.14
CA GLU A 22 -3.02 4.28 23.12
C GLU A 22 -3.61 3.71 21.83
N LEU A 23 -2.97 3.96 20.69
CA LEU A 23 -3.38 3.40 19.40
C LEU A 23 -3.23 1.87 19.38
N ALA A 24 -2.16 1.32 19.95
CA ALA A 24 -1.94 -0.12 20.03
C ALA A 24 -2.96 -0.81 20.93
N GLU A 25 -3.29 -0.22 22.09
CA GLU A 25 -4.35 -0.70 22.98
C GLU A 25 -5.72 -0.63 22.31
N ALA A 26 -6.02 0.47 21.61
CA ALA A 26 -7.24 0.65 20.87
C ALA A 26 -7.40 -0.40 19.76
N ALA A 27 -6.34 -0.64 18.99
CA ALA A 27 -6.33 -1.64 17.93
C ALA A 27 -6.56 -3.07 18.48
N GLU A 28 -6.07 -3.37 19.67
CA GLU A 28 -6.35 -4.67 20.30
C GLU A 28 -7.78 -4.79 20.83
N ARG A 29 -8.28 -3.77 21.52
CA ARG A 29 -9.67 -3.76 22.00
C ARG A 29 -10.63 -3.97 20.86
N ALA A 30 -10.39 -3.33 19.71
CA ALA A 30 -11.22 -3.49 18.51
C ALA A 30 -11.31 -4.93 17.96
N GLN A 31 -10.35 -5.76 18.30
CA GLN A 31 -10.37 -7.18 17.93
C GLN A 31 -11.16 -8.07 18.89
N HIS A 32 -11.58 -7.52 20.03
CA HIS A 32 -12.21 -8.26 21.13
C HIS A 32 -13.67 -7.91 21.39
N VAL A 33 -14.22 -6.83 20.83
CA VAL A 33 -15.52 -6.29 21.22
C VAL A 33 -16.45 -6.22 20.02
N ASP A 34 -17.60 -6.89 20.12
CA ASP A 34 -18.71 -6.78 19.15
C ASP A 34 -19.34 -5.38 19.15
N GLU A 35 -19.21 -4.62 20.24
CA GLU A 35 -19.63 -3.23 20.36
C GLU A 35 -18.40 -2.34 20.67
N LEU A 36 -17.98 -1.57 19.66
CA LEU A 36 -16.94 -0.57 19.83
C LEU A 36 -17.50 0.67 20.56
N ASP A 37 -16.84 1.07 21.64
CA ASP A 37 -17.00 2.37 22.29
C ASP A 37 -16.81 3.50 21.26
N GLU A 38 -17.54 4.61 21.43
CA GLU A 38 -17.56 5.74 20.50
C GLU A 38 -16.17 6.38 20.32
N ASN A 39 -15.35 6.43 21.38
CA ASN A 39 -13.95 6.89 21.32
C ASN A 39 -13.07 5.93 20.55
N LEU A 40 -13.26 4.63 20.69
CA LEU A 40 -12.55 3.59 19.98
C LEU A 40 -12.93 3.57 18.50
N ARG A 41 -14.21 3.81 18.19
CA ARG A 41 -14.67 4.00 16.81
C ARG A 41 -14.04 5.23 16.15
N ALA A 42 -13.92 6.35 16.88
CA ALA A 42 -13.28 7.57 16.37
C ALA A 42 -11.79 7.37 16.09
N LEU A 43 -11.07 6.67 16.99
CA LEU A 43 -9.67 6.28 16.82
C LEU A 43 -9.45 5.40 15.59
N LEU A 44 -10.32 4.43 15.40
CA LEU A 44 -10.26 3.49 14.26
C LEU A 44 -10.85 4.08 12.99
N ALA A 45 -11.83 5.00 13.10
CA ALA A 45 -12.40 5.71 11.95
C ALA A 45 -11.36 6.59 11.28
N ALA A 46 -10.44 7.20 12.03
CA ALA A 46 -9.28 7.89 11.47
C ALA A 46 -8.38 6.94 10.64
N GLY A 47 -8.41 5.64 10.93
CA GLY A 47 -7.73 4.59 10.18
C GLY A 47 -8.63 3.87 9.14
N SER A 48 -9.95 3.85 9.30
CA SER A 48 -10.87 3.12 8.42
C SER A 48 -10.95 3.69 7.01
N SER A 49 -10.67 4.99 6.83
CA SER A 49 -10.54 5.62 5.52
C SER A 49 -9.34 5.13 4.71
N LEU A 50 -8.44 4.36 5.33
CA LEU A 50 -7.21 3.85 4.72
C LEU A 50 -7.40 2.52 3.98
N GLY A 51 -8.58 1.90 4.05
CA GLY A 51 -8.89 0.61 3.41
C GLY A 51 -8.13 -0.58 4.01
N GLY A 52 -8.52 -1.81 3.62
CA GLY A 52 -7.87 -3.07 4.01
C GLY A 52 -8.33 -3.62 5.37
N ALA A 53 -8.17 -4.94 5.55
CA ALA A 53 -8.73 -5.71 6.68
C ALA A 53 -7.88 -5.68 7.97
N ARG A 54 -6.67 -5.14 7.92
CA ARG A 54 -5.73 -5.11 9.06
C ARG A 54 -5.95 -3.88 9.93
N PRO A 55 -5.86 -4.00 11.27
CA PRO A 55 -5.91 -2.84 12.17
C PRO A 55 -4.81 -1.84 11.82
N LYS A 56 -5.22 -0.61 11.57
CA LYS A 56 -4.32 0.50 11.24
C LYS A 56 -4.87 1.83 11.76
N ALA A 57 -3.98 2.77 12.01
CA ALA A 57 -4.34 4.11 12.43
C ALA A 57 -3.46 5.16 11.76
N ALA A 58 -4.03 6.34 11.51
CA ALA A 58 -3.24 7.51 11.17
C ALA A 58 -2.54 8.06 12.41
N THR A 59 -1.27 8.40 12.29
CA THR A 59 -0.48 8.98 13.37
C THR A 59 0.47 10.04 12.84
N LYS A 60 1.17 10.73 13.73
CA LYS A 60 2.16 11.74 13.39
C LYS A 60 3.47 11.43 14.10
N ILE A 61 4.58 11.52 13.39
CA ILE A 61 5.93 11.41 13.97
C ILE A 61 6.69 12.67 13.57
N GLY A 62 7.00 13.53 14.53
CA GLY A 62 7.44 14.89 14.23
C GLY A 62 6.34 15.65 13.49
N ASP A 63 6.66 16.29 12.38
CA ASP A 63 5.69 17.01 11.53
C ASP A 63 5.11 16.18 10.39
N LYS A 64 5.48 14.91 10.29
CA LYS A 64 5.10 14.03 9.18
C LYS A 64 3.95 13.12 9.53
N PRO A 65 2.99 12.93 8.61
CA PRO A 65 1.88 11.98 8.78
C PRO A 65 2.34 10.56 8.45
N TRP A 66 1.94 9.61 9.29
CA TRP A 66 2.25 8.19 9.17
C TRP A 66 1.00 7.33 9.26
N ILE A 67 1.10 6.12 8.75
CA ILE A 67 0.15 5.04 9.00
C ILE A 67 0.84 4.03 9.91
N ALA A 68 0.23 3.75 11.07
CA ALA A 68 0.63 2.68 11.95
C ALA A 68 -0.20 1.44 11.63
N LYS A 69 0.44 0.31 11.32
CA LYS A 69 -0.18 -1.00 11.17
C LYS A 69 0.16 -1.85 12.38
N PHE A 70 -0.84 -2.52 12.93
CA PHE A 70 -0.71 -3.31 14.15
C PHE A 70 -0.80 -4.79 13.85
N GLN A 71 -0.05 -5.59 14.64
CA GLN A 71 -0.15 -7.04 14.59
C GLN A 71 -1.59 -7.47 14.91
N LYS A 72 -2.16 -8.33 14.06
CA LYS A 72 -3.48 -8.88 14.28
C LYS A 72 -3.38 -10.14 15.16
N ARG A 73 -4.33 -10.29 16.08
CA ARG A 73 -4.43 -11.52 16.86
C ARG A 73 -4.76 -12.70 15.95
N GLY A 74 -4.03 -13.79 16.13
CA GLY A 74 -4.22 -14.99 15.30
C GLY A 74 -3.42 -14.97 13.99
N ASP A 75 -2.61 -13.94 13.74
CA ASP A 75 -1.64 -13.98 12.66
C ASP A 75 -0.70 -15.20 12.87
N SER A 76 -0.51 -15.98 11.84
CA SER A 76 0.34 -17.20 11.90
C SER A 76 1.84 -16.88 11.92
N PHE A 77 2.22 -15.64 11.64
CA PHE A 77 3.59 -15.13 11.64
C PHE A 77 3.60 -13.62 11.95
N PRO A 78 4.75 -13.03 12.29
CA PRO A 78 4.86 -11.60 12.66
C PRO A 78 4.77 -10.71 11.41
N GLU A 79 3.56 -10.53 10.86
CA GLU A 79 3.35 -9.83 9.58
C GLU A 79 3.91 -8.41 9.57
N CYS A 80 3.82 -7.63 10.66
CA CYS A 80 4.40 -6.28 10.74
C CYS A 80 5.91 -6.29 10.48
N ARG A 81 6.62 -7.29 11.02
CA ARG A 81 8.07 -7.46 10.78
C ARG A 81 8.35 -7.95 9.37
N VAL A 82 7.53 -8.87 8.88
CA VAL A 82 7.69 -9.43 7.53
C VAL A 82 7.42 -8.35 6.47
N GLU A 83 6.35 -7.57 6.62
CA GLU A 83 6.08 -6.44 5.73
C GLU A 83 7.24 -5.42 5.75
N LEU A 84 7.71 -5.02 6.93
CA LEU A 84 8.87 -4.14 7.05
C LEU A 84 10.10 -4.68 6.32
N ALA A 85 10.44 -5.95 6.54
CA ALA A 85 11.60 -6.59 5.91
C ALA A 85 11.48 -6.61 4.38
N THR A 86 10.29 -6.94 3.87
CA THR A 86 9.99 -6.97 2.44
C THR A 86 10.07 -5.58 1.82
N MET A 87 9.51 -4.57 2.49
CA MET A 87 9.54 -3.19 1.99
C MET A 87 10.97 -2.61 2.03
N ARG A 88 11.78 -2.98 3.02
CA ARG A 88 13.21 -2.62 3.04
C ARG A 88 13.98 -3.29 1.91
N LEU A 89 13.73 -4.58 1.67
CA LEU A 89 14.32 -5.30 0.53
C LEU A 89 13.93 -4.63 -0.79
N ALA A 90 12.66 -4.24 -0.96
CA ALA A 90 12.19 -3.50 -2.13
C ALA A 90 12.98 -2.20 -2.34
N SER A 91 13.20 -1.43 -1.26
CA SER A 91 14.00 -0.21 -1.30
C SER A 91 15.45 -0.47 -1.68
N GLU A 92 16.08 -1.52 -1.15
CA GLU A 92 17.44 -1.94 -1.50
C GLU A 92 17.56 -2.40 -2.96
N CYS A 93 16.47 -2.96 -3.52
CA CYS A 93 16.36 -3.29 -4.95
C CYS A 93 16.06 -2.07 -5.83
N GLY A 94 16.00 -0.86 -5.27
CA GLY A 94 15.80 0.40 -6.00
C GLY A 94 14.36 0.66 -6.42
N LEU A 95 13.36 0.02 -5.80
CA LEU A 95 11.96 0.39 -5.96
C LEU A 95 11.66 1.66 -5.15
N ASP A 96 10.68 2.43 -5.61
CA ASP A 96 10.21 3.62 -4.91
C ASP A 96 9.38 3.22 -3.68
N VAL A 97 9.95 3.37 -2.50
CA VAL A 97 9.36 2.99 -1.20
C VAL A 97 9.32 4.20 -0.28
N PRO A 98 8.19 4.48 0.38
CA PRO A 98 8.12 5.57 1.36
C PRO A 98 9.04 5.31 2.55
N PRO A 99 9.39 6.33 3.35
CA PRO A 99 10.08 6.14 4.62
C PRO A 99 9.34 5.15 5.52
N LEU A 100 10.10 4.24 6.12
CA LEU A 100 9.61 3.15 6.97
C LEU A 100 10.21 3.27 8.36
N ASP A 101 9.43 2.94 9.38
CA ASP A 101 9.91 2.80 10.75
C ASP A 101 9.24 1.60 11.44
N PHE A 102 9.79 1.22 12.58
CA PHE A 102 9.28 0.11 13.38
C PHE A 102 9.40 0.44 14.86
N ARG A 103 8.34 0.17 15.60
CA ARG A 103 8.30 0.33 17.04
C ARG A 103 7.79 -0.96 17.69
N CYS A 104 8.34 -1.26 18.86
CA CYS A 104 7.75 -2.25 19.76
C CYS A 104 7.23 -1.51 20.99
N VAL A 105 5.92 -1.50 21.19
CA VAL A 105 5.27 -0.78 22.28
C VAL A 105 4.36 -1.74 23.03
N LEU A 106 4.54 -1.87 24.33
CA LEU A 106 3.80 -2.82 25.19
C LEU A 106 3.86 -4.26 24.62
N ASP A 107 5.06 -4.70 24.22
CA ASP A 107 5.34 -5.99 23.57
C ASP A 107 4.56 -6.24 22.28
N ARG A 108 4.13 -5.17 21.61
CA ARG A 108 3.43 -5.23 20.32
C ARG A 108 4.24 -4.61 19.21
N ASP A 109 4.30 -5.32 18.11
CA ASP A 109 4.95 -4.86 16.89
C ASP A 109 4.06 -3.86 16.16
N ILE A 110 4.62 -2.69 15.84
CA ILE A 110 3.97 -1.63 15.09
C ILE A 110 4.86 -1.32 13.87
N TYR A 111 4.34 -1.58 12.69
CA TYR A 111 4.95 -1.14 11.44
C TYR A 111 4.44 0.24 11.06
N LEU A 112 5.34 1.13 10.71
CA LEU A 112 5.07 2.51 10.38
C LEU A 112 5.51 2.82 8.96
N ILE A 113 4.62 3.44 8.18
CA ILE A 113 4.88 3.89 6.82
C ILE A 113 4.47 5.36 6.67
N GLU A 114 5.38 6.21 6.18
CA GLU A 114 5.10 7.62 5.96
C GLU A 114 4.06 7.79 4.84
N ARG A 115 3.10 8.68 5.05
CA ARG A 115 2.06 8.95 4.05
C ARG A 115 2.63 9.80 2.91
N PHE A 116 2.62 9.26 1.72
CA PHE A 116 3.05 9.92 0.50
C PHE A 116 1.95 10.79 -0.15
N ASP A 117 0.72 10.66 0.30
CA ASP A 117 -0.44 11.40 -0.19
C ASP A 117 -0.73 12.67 0.64
N ARG A 118 0.18 13.04 1.53
CA ARG A 118 0.10 14.20 2.41
C ARG A 118 1.44 14.91 2.45
N ILE A 119 1.46 16.20 2.09
CA ILE A 119 2.66 17.04 2.11
C ILE A 119 2.54 18.06 3.23
N PRO A 120 3.44 18.04 4.24
CA PRO A 120 3.43 19.03 5.32
C PRO A 120 3.81 20.42 4.81
N HIS A 121 3.03 21.45 5.22
CA HIS A 121 3.30 22.87 5.02
C HIS A 121 3.12 23.61 6.34
N GLY A 122 4.07 23.49 7.25
CA GLY A 122 4.00 24.10 8.58
C GLY A 122 2.82 23.51 9.40
N ASN A 123 1.78 24.31 9.61
CA ASN A 123 0.62 23.93 10.43
C ASN A 123 -0.54 23.30 9.64
N TRP A 124 -0.37 23.03 8.34
CA TRP A 124 -1.39 22.37 7.51
C TRP A 124 -0.77 21.30 6.61
N LEU A 125 -1.62 20.40 6.10
CA LEU A 125 -1.22 19.36 5.16
C LEU A 125 -1.87 19.63 3.81
N GLU A 126 -1.09 19.49 2.75
CA GLU A 126 -1.61 19.41 1.39
C GLU A 126 -1.99 17.96 1.10
N ARG A 127 -3.19 17.78 0.59
CA ARG A 127 -3.66 16.48 0.10
C ARG A 127 -3.33 16.33 -1.38
N ARG A 128 -2.52 15.35 -1.72
CA ARG A 128 -2.34 14.92 -3.09
C ARG A 128 -3.49 14.00 -3.49
N PRO A 129 -4.17 14.27 -4.62
CA PRO A 129 -5.18 13.34 -5.12
C PRO A 129 -4.57 11.95 -5.34
N PHE A 130 -5.27 10.94 -4.85
CA PHE A 130 -4.86 9.54 -4.91
C PHE A 130 -5.99 8.71 -5.52
N ALA A 131 -5.64 7.80 -6.44
CA ALA A 131 -6.54 6.80 -6.98
C ALA A 131 -5.88 5.42 -6.94
N SER A 132 -6.62 4.39 -6.59
CA SER A 132 -6.13 3.01 -6.72
C SER A 132 -6.20 2.53 -8.18
N GLY A 133 -5.47 1.49 -8.52
CA GLY A 133 -5.58 0.82 -9.82
C GLY A 133 -7.03 0.39 -10.11
N LEU A 134 -7.77 -0.02 -9.08
CA LEU A 134 -9.19 -0.33 -9.19
C LEU A 134 -9.99 0.87 -9.73
N THR A 135 -9.73 2.06 -9.18
CA THR A 135 -10.38 3.31 -9.61
C THR A 135 -9.91 3.73 -11.01
N MET A 136 -8.61 3.64 -11.28
CA MET A 136 -8.04 4.03 -12.57
C MET A 136 -8.57 3.19 -13.74
N LEU A 137 -8.86 1.91 -13.48
CA LEU A 137 -9.41 0.99 -14.47
C LEU A 137 -10.95 0.97 -14.51
N GLY A 138 -11.61 1.72 -13.62
CA GLY A 138 -13.07 1.69 -13.48
C GLY A 138 -13.60 0.29 -13.12
N ALA A 139 -12.79 -0.54 -12.46
CA ALA A 139 -13.07 -1.92 -12.16
C ALA A 139 -13.95 -2.06 -10.91
N HIS A 140 -14.76 -3.13 -10.87
CA HIS A 140 -15.48 -3.52 -9.68
C HIS A 140 -14.68 -4.53 -8.86
N GLU A 141 -14.85 -4.53 -7.55
CA GLU A 141 -14.09 -5.40 -6.62
C GLU A 141 -14.22 -6.89 -6.93
N SER A 142 -15.38 -7.32 -7.39
CA SER A 142 -15.65 -8.72 -7.78
C SER A 142 -14.91 -9.16 -9.05
N GLU A 143 -14.34 -8.24 -9.81
CA GLU A 143 -13.69 -8.49 -11.11
C GLU A 143 -12.16 -8.41 -11.05
N VAL A 144 -11.57 -8.17 -9.87
CA VAL A 144 -10.13 -7.91 -9.70
C VAL A 144 -9.26 -9.00 -10.32
N SER A 145 -9.67 -10.26 -10.24
CA SER A 145 -8.93 -11.39 -10.84
C SER A 145 -8.99 -11.47 -12.37
N SER A 146 -9.80 -10.65 -13.02
CA SER A 146 -9.86 -10.55 -14.49
C SER A 146 -8.85 -9.56 -15.06
N PHE A 147 -8.21 -8.77 -14.20
CA PHE A 147 -7.22 -7.77 -14.58
C PHE A 147 -5.78 -8.29 -14.48
N SER A 148 -4.89 -7.58 -15.14
CA SER A 148 -3.48 -7.92 -15.26
C SER A 148 -2.58 -6.71 -15.02
N TYR A 149 -1.29 -6.93 -14.88
CA TYR A 149 -0.29 -5.87 -14.91
C TYR A 149 -0.26 -5.13 -16.25
N ALA A 150 -0.66 -5.77 -17.34
CA ALA A 150 -0.81 -5.13 -18.64
C ALA A 150 -1.92 -4.07 -18.65
N ASP A 151 -3.02 -4.29 -17.92
CA ASP A 151 -4.09 -3.29 -17.78
C ASP A 151 -3.61 -2.07 -16.99
N LEU A 152 -2.83 -2.28 -15.93
CA LEU A 152 -2.19 -1.19 -15.18
C LEU A 152 -1.19 -0.43 -16.06
N ALA A 153 -0.41 -1.12 -16.89
CA ALA A 153 0.49 -0.50 -17.86
C ALA A 153 -0.30 0.33 -18.90
N GLY A 154 -1.47 -0.13 -19.31
CA GLY A 154 -2.41 0.63 -20.14
C GLY A 154 -2.86 1.92 -19.48
N ALA A 155 -3.23 1.88 -18.19
CA ALA A 155 -3.60 3.08 -17.42
C ALA A 155 -2.42 4.06 -17.28
N ILE A 156 -1.20 3.57 -17.05
CA ILE A 156 0.02 4.40 -17.03
C ILE A 156 0.21 5.12 -18.38
N ARG A 157 0.04 4.43 -19.51
CA ARG A 157 0.16 5.04 -20.84
C ARG A 157 -0.91 6.09 -21.10
N GLN A 158 -2.13 5.84 -20.61
CA GLN A 158 -3.26 6.73 -20.87
C GLN A 158 -3.20 7.99 -20.01
N PHE A 159 -2.81 7.90 -18.76
CA PHE A 159 -2.95 8.96 -17.78
C PHE A 159 -1.63 9.47 -17.20
N GLY A 160 -0.53 8.77 -17.46
CA GLY A 160 0.77 9.02 -16.83
C GLY A 160 1.55 10.17 -17.42
N THR A 161 2.32 10.88 -16.57
CA THR A 161 3.24 11.96 -16.98
C THR A 161 4.67 11.48 -17.21
N LYS A 162 5.08 10.36 -16.60
CA LYS A 162 6.41 9.74 -16.79
C LYS A 162 6.28 8.27 -17.13
N VAL A 163 5.66 8.03 -18.29
CA VAL A 163 5.20 6.71 -18.72
C VAL A 163 6.29 5.63 -18.61
N LEU A 164 7.45 5.83 -19.24
CA LEU A 164 8.51 4.82 -19.26
C LEU A 164 9.03 4.49 -17.86
N GLN A 165 9.23 5.51 -17.01
CA GLN A 165 9.68 5.32 -15.64
C GLN A 165 8.68 4.47 -14.83
N ASP A 166 7.39 4.79 -14.94
CA ASP A 166 6.34 4.12 -14.18
C ASP A 166 6.06 2.70 -14.72
N LEU A 167 6.24 2.45 -16.02
CA LEU A 167 6.17 1.10 -16.60
C LEU A 167 7.28 0.21 -16.08
N HIS A 168 8.53 0.69 -16.07
CA HIS A 168 9.66 -0.08 -15.55
C HIS A 168 9.52 -0.32 -14.04
N GLU A 169 9.04 0.67 -13.28
CA GLU A 169 8.75 0.51 -11.87
C GLU A 169 7.66 -0.54 -11.65
N LEU A 170 6.57 -0.52 -12.43
CA LEU A 170 5.49 -1.50 -12.34
C LEU A 170 5.98 -2.93 -12.63
N PHE A 171 6.82 -3.10 -13.66
CA PHE A 171 7.41 -4.39 -13.99
C PHE A 171 8.28 -4.93 -12.85
N ARG A 172 9.15 -4.08 -12.24
CA ARG A 172 9.97 -4.47 -11.09
C ARG A 172 9.11 -4.86 -9.88
N ARG A 173 7.98 -4.19 -9.63
CA ARG A 173 7.02 -4.56 -8.58
C ARG A 173 6.39 -5.92 -8.84
N MET A 174 6.03 -6.21 -10.08
CA MET A 174 5.53 -7.53 -10.47
C MET A 174 6.58 -8.62 -10.17
N LEU A 175 7.84 -8.40 -10.55
CA LEU A 175 8.93 -9.33 -10.22
C LEU A 175 9.12 -9.49 -8.72
N LEU A 176 9.08 -8.39 -7.94
CA LEU A 176 9.15 -8.46 -6.48
C LEU A 176 8.03 -9.34 -5.93
N ASN A 177 6.77 -9.10 -6.31
CA ASN A 177 5.62 -9.88 -5.85
C ASN A 177 5.75 -11.37 -6.16
N ILE A 178 6.28 -11.72 -7.34
CA ILE A 178 6.60 -13.10 -7.71
C ILE A 178 7.67 -13.69 -6.78
N LEU A 179 8.78 -12.98 -6.58
CA LEU A 179 9.94 -13.47 -5.83
C LEU A 179 9.65 -13.62 -4.34
N VAL A 180 8.93 -12.67 -3.74
CA VAL A 180 8.57 -12.72 -2.30
C VAL A 180 7.29 -13.50 -2.02
N THR A 181 6.64 -14.04 -3.05
CA THR A 181 5.36 -14.77 -2.92
C THR A 181 4.23 -13.94 -2.32
N ASN A 182 4.13 -12.65 -2.71
CA ASN A 182 2.97 -11.83 -2.36
C ASN A 182 1.80 -12.18 -3.28
N ASP A 183 0.89 -13.00 -2.82
CA ASP A 183 -0.28 -13.44 -3.58
C ASP A 183 -1.52 -12.54 -3.39
N ASP A 184 -1.37 -11.41 -2.70
CA ASP A 184 -2.44 -10.44 -2.44
C ASP A 184 -2.20 -9.12 -3.21
N ASP A 185 -1.56 -9.19 -4.36
CA ASP A 185 -1.18 -8.07 -5.23
C ASP A 185 -2.36 -7.50 -6.04
N HIS A 186 -3.50 -7.30 -5.43
CA HIS A 186 -4.71 -6.83 -6.10
C HIS A 186 -4.64 -5.34 -6.51
N LEU A 187 -5.57 -4.89 -7.35
CA LEU A 187 -5.61 -3.53 -7.93
C LEU A 187 -5.60 -2.40 -6.90
N ARG A 188 -6.01 -2.63 -5.65
CA ARG A 188 -5.96 -1.61 -4.59
C ARG A 188 -4.55 -1.41 -4.04
N ASN A 189 -3.64 -2.36 -4.24
CA ASN A 189 -2.24 -2.27 -3.81
C ASN A 189 -1.35 -1.55 -4.83
N HIS A 190 -1.94 -1.12 -5.96
CA HIS A 190 -1.30 -0.27 -6.95
C HIS A 190 -1.97 1.11 -6.95
N GLY A 191 -1.29 2.09 -6.36
CA GLY A 191 -1.79 3.46 -6.25
C GLY A 191 -1.25 4.40 -7.31
N PHE A 192 -1.99 5.47 -7.55
CA PHE A 192 -1.60 6.56 -8.43
C PHE A 192 -1.77 7.89 -7.69
N LEU A 193 -0.81 8.78 -7.87
CA LEU A 193 -0.81 10.14 -7.33
C LEU A 193 -0.88 11.14 -8.46
N PHE A 194 -1.74 12.14 -8.33
CA PHE A 194 -1.79 13.25 -9.26
C PHE A 194 -0.66 14.25 -8.95
N ASP A 195 0.14 14.62 -9.96
CA ASP A 195 1.31 15.50 -9.80
C ASP A 195 1.06 16.96 -10.23
N GLY A 196 -0.18 17.27 -10.63
CA GLY A 196 -0.59 18.58 -11.14
C GLY A 196 -0.80 18.59 -12.66
N GLU A 197 -0.19 17.67 -13.38
CA GLU A 197 -0.31 17.54 -14.85
C GLU A 197 -0.98 16.24 -15.26
N GLY A 198 -0.75 15.16 -14.49
CA GLY A 198 -1.34 13.86 -14.71
C GLY A 198 -1.06 12.91 -13.55
N TRP A 199 -1.06 11.62 -13.82
CA TRP A 199 -0.91 10.59 -12.79
C TRP A 199 0.48 9.98 -12.82
N ARG A 200 0.97 9.60 -11.67
CA ARG A 200 2.21 8.87 -11.47
C ARG A 200 1.95 7.65 -10.62
N LEU A 201 2.62 6.57 -10.88
CA LEU A 201 2.60 5.43 -9.98
C LEU A 201 3.05 5.89 -8.58
N SER A 202 2.26 5.59 -7.54
CA SER A 202 2.61 5.97 -6.17
C SER A 202 3.83 5.18 -5.69
N PRO A 203 4.51 5.58 -4.61
CA PRO A 203 5.42 4.69 -3.92
C PRO A 203 4.76 3.36 -3.57
N LEU A 204 5.57 2.29 -3.45
CA LEU A 204 5.12 0.93 -3.13
C LEU A 204 4.55 0.85 -1.70
N TYR A 205 3.53 0.05 -1.48
CA TYR A 205 2.95 -0.23 -0.18
C TYR A 205 2.23 -1.59 -0.17
N ASP A 206 2.02 -2.13 1.02
CA ASP A 206 1.19 -3.33 1.26
C ASP A 206 1.71 -4.59 0.57
N VAL A 207 3.02 -4.87 0.69
CA VAL A 207 3.67 -6.08 0.17
C VAL A 207 3.98 -7.02 1.31
N VAL A 208 3.18 -8.06 1.44
CA VAL A 208 3.33 -9.07 2.50
C VAL A 208 3.50 -10.46 1.89
N PRO A 209 4.68 -11.08 2.03
CA PRO A 209 4.89 -12.47 1.62
C PRO A 209 3.92 -13.41 2.33
N LYS A 210 3.35 -14.34 1.59
CA LYS A 210 2.53 -15.41 2.16
C LYS A 210 3.17 -16.76 1.86
N PRO A 211 3.39 -17.63 2.87
CA PRO A 211 3.90 -18.96 2.64
C PRO A 211 2.95 -19.76 1.75
N GLN A 212 3.38 -20.09 0.53
CA GLN A 212 2.63 -20.95 -0.38
C GLN A 212 3.23 -22.36 -0.36
N LEU A 213 2.41 -23.33 -0.01
CA LEU A 213 2.81 -24.75 0.04
C LEU A 213 2.58 -25.49 -1.28
N GLY A 214 1.96 -24.83 -2.28
CA GLY A 214 1.66 -25.43 -3.58
C GLY A 214 2.85 -25.40 -4.53
N LEU A 215 2.87 -26.38 -5.47
CA LEU A 215 3.87 -26.42 -6.55
C LEU A 215 3.66 -25.29 -7.57
N GLU A 216 2.42 -24.86 -7.78
CA GLU A 216 2.07 -23.75 -8.64
C GLU A 216 1.76 -22.50 -7.82
N ARG A 217 2.48 -21.43 -8.09
CA ARG A 217 2.24 -20.11 -7.48
C ARG A 217 1.48 -19.23 -8.47
N ARG A 218 0.52 -18.46 -7.96
CA ARG A 218 -0.30 -17.53 -8.74
C ARG A 218 -0.41 -16.19 -8.02
N LEU A 219 -0.34 -15.09 -8.76
CA LEU A 219 -0.70 -13.77 -8.26
C LEU A 219 -2.21 -13.53 -8.42
N VAL A 220 -2.73 -12.44 -7.83
CA VAL A 220 -4.13 -12.02 -8.08
C VAL A 220 -4.26 -11.46 -9.49
N LEU A 221 -3.31 -10.64 -9.92
CA LEU A 221 -3.27 -10.06 -11.26
C LEU A 221 -2.62 -11.00 -12.27
N GLY A 222 -3.03 -10.88 -13.54
CA GLY A 222 -2.37 -11.54 -14.65
C GLY A 222 -0.93 -11.02 -14.82
N VAL A 223 0.03 -11.94 -14.95
CA VAL A 223 1.46 -11.65 -15.03
C VAL A 223 1.92 -11.49 -16.49
N GLY A 224 1.59 -12.45 -17.34
CA GLY A 224 2.03 -12.50 -18.73
C GLY A 224 1.15 -13.42 -19.58
N PRO A 225 1.65 -13.95 -20.70
CA PRO A 225 0.87 -14.81 -21.60
C PRO A 225 0.29 -16.06 -20.94
N GLU A 226 0.93 -16.58 -19.90
CA GLU A 226 0.44 -17.71 -19.10
C GLU A 226 -0.50 -17.28 -17.97
N GLY A 227 -1.12 -16.11 -18.13
CA GLY A 227 -2.09 -15.55 -17.17
C GLY A 227 -1.45 -15.25 -15.83
N ARG A 228 -2.01 -15.81 -14.75
CA ARG A 228 -1.65 -15.52 -13.35
C ARG A 228 -0.47 -16.36 -12.81
N ALA A 229 0.16 -17.19 -13.63
CA ALA A 229 1.30 -17.99 -13.22
C ALA A 229 2.45 -17.10 -12.74
N ALA A 230 2.80 -17.22 -11.45
CA ALA A 230 3.78 -16.38 -10.78
C ALA A 230 5.20 -16.93 -11.03
N THR A 231 5.65 -16.85 -12.27
CA THR A 231 7.00 -17.28 -12.69
C THR A 231 7.73 -16.13 -13.39
N ILE A 232 9.05 -16.14 -13.28
CA ILE A 232 9.90 -15.16 -13.95
C ILE A 232 9.78 -15.30 -15.48
N GLU A 233 9.69 -16.52 -15.99
CA GLU A 233 9.54 -16.80 -17.42
C GLU A 233 8.25 -16.16 -17.96
N ASN A 234 7.14 -16.30 -17.25
CA ASN A 234 5.87 -15.68 -17.63
C ASN A 234 5.96 -14.14 -17.62
N ALA A 235 6.62 -13.56 -16.63
CA ALA A 235 6.83 -12.12 -16.54
C ALA A 235 7.71 -11.61 -17.70
N LEU A 236 8.83 -12.28 -17.98
CA LEU A 236 9.73 -11.92 -19.07
C LEU A 236 9.05 -12.06 -20.45
N ALA A 237 8.21 -13.07 -20.63
CA ALA A 237 7.43 -13.23 -21.87
C ALA A 237 6.46 -12.06 -22.11
N GLY A 238 6.06 -11.35 -21.06
CA GLY A 238 5.23 -10.14 -21.10
C GLY A 238 6.00 -8.82 -21.10
N ALA A 239 7.34 -8.82 -21.04
CA ALA A 239 8.18 -7.63 -20.79
C ALA A 239 7.96 -6.50 -21.82
N ALA A 240 7.67 -6.84 -23.08
CA ALA A 240 7.39 -5.85 -24.13
C ALA A 240 6.19 -4.94 -23.82
N VAL A 241 5.25 -5.39 -22.99
CA VAL A 241 4.13 -4.56 -22.51
C VAL A 241 4.61 -3.37 -21.67
N PHE A 242 5.79 -3.47 -21.06
CA PHE A 242 6.40 -2.46 -20.22
C PHE A 242 7.51 -1.67 -20.91
N ASP A 243 7.55 -1.74 -22.26
CA ASP A 243 8.59 -1.13 -23.09
C ASP A 243 10.02 -1.61 -22.72
N LEU A 244 10.13 -2.85 -22.25
CA LEU A 244 11.39 -3.52 -21.96
C LEU A 244 11.79 -4.42 -23.13
N SER A 245 13.06 -4.37 -23.53
CA SER A 245 13.67 -5.25 -24.50
C SER A 245 14.36 -6.44 -23.80
N HIS A 246 14.84 -7.39 -24.60
CA HIS A 246 15.56 -8.56 -24.08
C HIS A 246 16.95 -8.20 -23.50
N ASP A 247 17.44 -7.00 -23.78
CA ASP A 247 18.77 -6.52 -23.34
C ASP A 247 18.70 -5.63 -22.09
N ASP A 248 17.47 -5.28 -21.62
CA ASP A 248 17.20 -4.52 -20.40
C ASP A 248 17.06 -5.43 -19.17
#